data_3fa8f4c52aae8c4ccdd23900fc1bb4f5
#
_entry.id   3fa8f4c52aae8c4ccdd23900fc1bb4f5
#
_cell.length_a   1.000
_cell.length_b   1.000
_cell.length_c   1.000
_cell.angle_alpha   90.00
_cell.angle_beta   90.00
_cell.angle_gamma   90.00
#
_symmetry.space_group_name_H-M   'P 1'
#
loop_
_entity.id
_entity.type
_entity.pdbx_description
1 polymer ?
#
loop_
_entity_poly.entity_id
_entity_poly.type
_entity_poly.pdbx_seq_one_letter_code
_entity_poly.pdbx_strand_id
1 'polypeptide(L)'
;MIPNHSRIYEFISRKDTYYDVFRGLPVEDIAYLLYETMPQDSTTPAAESLFHALLEVLSRTSGNITIQSLAAFPLLSLKAKIDEMQQSGQISADEYAEINRYYMSGSAESDSVRIFLNKLKRQAEGVYGKLTSRPCNIKRLLNQKGVIAIDVGTTSNDILLSLVINHLLFLQSQGREFAILIDNIPLSKDSKLSELTRCKACAVSNNDFISSLYGGEKRGEELFSEITGNISTVVLFRHASGTSCQKWSEHLGTYNKIHIRYSLSQSKAFMNSNDSRGLSVEEKDEPRVRAETINKLPNGIACIHTINGTLFAEVAVP
;
A
#
# COMPACT_ATOMS: atom_id res chain seq x y z
N MET A 1 -10.88 23.51 1.45
CA MET A 1 -12.29 23.59 1.89
C MET A 1 -13.13 22.62 1.07
N ILE A 2 -13.72 21.62 1.68
CA ILE A 2 -14.62 20.70 1.01
C ILE A 2 -16.01 21.36 1.01
N PRO A 3 -16.68 21.55 -0.15
CA PRO A 3 -17.95 22.27 -0.21
C PRO A 3 -19.04 21.63 0.63
N ASN A 4 -19.87 22.46 1.24
CA ASN A 4 -20.89 22.08 2.23
C ASN A 4 -22.19 21.53 1.60
N HIS A 5 -22.10 20.53 0.70
CA HIS A 5 -23.27 19.84 0.19
C HIS A 5 -23.48 18.53 0.96
N SER A 6 -24.70 18.21 1.29
CA SER A 6 -25.19 17.03 2.02
C SER A 6 -24.29 15.79 1.80
N ARG A 7 -23.34 15.56 2.72
CA ARG A 7 -22.35 14.51 2.60
C ARG A 7 -22.91 13.28 3.28
N ILE A 8 -22.93 12.21 2.54
CA ILE A 8 -23.16 10.89 3.13
C ILE A 8 -21.82 10.44 3.72
N TYR A 9 -21.82 10.26 5.04
CA TYR A 9 -20.69 9.66 5.76
C TYR A 9 -21.11 8.26 6.15
N GLU A 10 -20.36 7.27 5.71
CA GLU A 10 -20.49 5.91 6.19
C GLU A 10 -19.21 5.54 6.89
N PHE A 11 -19.31 5.09 8.13
CA PHE A 11 -18.18 4.65 8.91
C PHE A 11 -18.26 3.15 9.17
N ILE A 12 -17.36 2.41 8.55
CA ILE A 12 -17.28 0.96 8.67
C ILE A 12 -16.32 0.63 9.80
N SER A 13 -16.86 0.48 11.00
CA SER A 13 -16.11 0.15 12.21
C SER A 13 -16.84 -0.81 13.13
N ARG A 14 -16.15 -1.19 14.19
CA ARG A 14 -16.37 -2.24 15.19
C ARG A 14 -17.80 -2.55 15.66
N LYS A 15 -18.82 -1.74 15.47
CA LYS A 15 -20.06 -1.94 16.23
C LYS A 15 -21.21 -2.53 15.43
N ASP A 16 -21.37 -2.13 14.17
CA ASP A 16 -22.61 -2.43 13.45
C ASP A 16 -22.40 -2.94 12.03
N THR A 17 -21.20 -2.76 11.46
CA THR A 17 -20.89 -3.13 10.08
C THR A 17 -19.48 -3.72 9.98
N TYR A 18 -19.27 -4.63 9.03
CA TYR A 18 -17.94 -5.04 8.63
C TYR A 18 -17.74 -4.81 7.13
N TYR A 19 -16.49 -4.64 6.74
CA TYR A 19 -16.14 -4.48 5.34
C TYR A 19 -16.18 -5.83 4.63
N ASP A 20 -17.22 -6.04 3.82
CA ASP A 20 -17.39 -7.25 3.02
C ASP A 20 -16.86 -7.03 1.61
N VAL A 21 -15.60 -7.38 1.43
CA VAL A 21 -14.87 -7.22 0.16
C VAL A 21 -15.50 -8.03 -0.97
N PHE A 22 -16.00 -9.23 -0.66
CA PHE A 22 -16.38 -10.22 -1.66
C PHE A 22 -17.81 -10.10 -2.16
N ARG A 23 -18.61 -9.29 -1.49
CA ARG A 23 -20.05 -9.20 -1.80
C ARG A 23 -20.32 -8.71 -3.21
N GLY A 24 -20.94 -9.57 -4.01
CA GLY A 24 -21.34 -9.26 -5.38
C GLY A 24 -20.20 -9.20 -6.37
N LEU A 25 -19.07 -9.82 -6.03
CA LEU A 25 -17.99 -10.11 -6.97
C LEU A 25 -18.16 -11.52 -7.54
N PRO A 26 -17.82 -11.75 -8.82
CA PRO A 26 -17.69 -13.07 -9.39
C PRO A 26 -16.53 -13.86 -8.77
N VAL A 27 -16.55 -15.17 -8.92
CA VAL A 27 -15.55 -16.10 -8.35
C VAL A 27 -14.13 -15.71 -8.80
N GLU A 28 -13.97 -15.40 -10.08
CA GLU A 28 -12.69 -15.04 -10.69
C GLU A 28 -12.09 -13.77 -10.04
N ASP A 29 -12.92 -12.75 -9.81
CA ASP A 29 -12.48 -11.50 -9.20
C ASP A 29 -12.09 -11.72 -7.73
N ILE A 30 -12.81 -12.60 -7.01
CA ILE A 30 -12.48 -12.94 -5.61
C ILE A 30 -11.17 -13.73 -5.57
N ALA A 31 -10.96 -14.70 -6.48
CA ALA A 31 -9.73 -15.48 -6.58
C ALA A 31 -8.53 -14.55 -6.82
N TYR A 32 -8.66 -13.65 -7.79
CA TYR A 32 -7.66 -12.64 -8.09
C TYR A 32 -7.33 -11.76 -6.87
N LEU A 33 -8.34 -11.23 -6.18
CA LEU A 33 -8.12 -10.39 -4.99
C LEU A 33 -7.43 -11.15 -3.85
N LEU A 34 -7.78 -12.41 -3.62
CA LEU A 34 -7.13 -13.25 -2.61
C LEU A 34 -5.69 -13.54 -2.98
N TYR A 35 -5.44 -13.89 -4.24
CA TYR A 35 -4.11 -14.15 -4.77
C TYR A 35 -3.20 -12.93 -4.63
N GLU A 36 -3.65 -11.77 -5.10
CA GLU A 36 -2.93 -10.50 -4.99
C GLU A 36 -2.70 -10.04 -3.55
N THR A 37 -3.49 -10.55 -2.60
CA THR A 37 -3.38 -10.21 -1.18
C THR A 37 -2.43 -11.15 -0.43
N MET A 38 -2.11 -12.31 -0.98
CA MET A 38 -1.17 -13.21 -0.33
C MET A 38 0.22 -12.56 -0.22
N PRO A 39 0.96 -12.83 0.88
CA PRO A 39 2.36 -12.41 0.98
C PRO A 39 3.19 -12.98 -0.19
N GLN A 40 4.09 -12.16 -0.76
CA GLN A 40 4.87 -12.53 -1.94
C GLN A 40 5.64 -13.86 -1.80
N ASP A 41 6.14 -14.16 -0.59
CA ASP A 41 6.87 -15.39 -0.31
C ASP A 41 5.97 -16.66 -0.37
N SER A 42 4.63 -16.48 -0.40
CA SER A 42 3.63 -17.55 -0.43
C SER A 42 2.77 -17.51 -1.72
N THR A 43 3.01 -16.55 -2.59
CA THR A 43 2.21 -16.35 -3.81
C THR A 43 2.74 -17.26 -4.91
N THR A 44 1.94 -18.26 -5.28
CA THR A 44 2.25 -19.21 -6.36
C THR A 44 1.03 -19.37 -7.28
N PRO A 45 1.20 -19.65 -8.59
CA PRO A 45 0.08 -19.95 -9.47
C PRO A 45 -0.78 -21.14 -8.99
N ALA A 46 -0.17 -22.04 -8.21
CA ALA A 46 -0.85 -23.14 -7.57
C ALA A 46 -1.83 -22.68 -6.49
N ALA A 47 -1.45 -21.67 -5.69
CA ALA A 47 -2.34 -21.07 -4.68
C ALA A 47 -3.56 -20.40 -5.33
N GLU A 48 -3.38 -19.69 -6.45
CA GLU A 48 -4.49 -19.12 -7.22
C GLU A 48 -5.48 -20.20 -7.69
N SER A 49 -4.95 -21.29 -8.25
CA SER A 49 -5.77 -22.45 -8.66
C SER A 49 -6.56 -23.01 -7.48
N LEU A 50 -5.96 -23.13 -6.29
CA LEU A 50 -6.67 -23.62 -5.11
C LEU A 50 -7.78 -22.65 -4.67
N PHE A 51 -7.57 -21.34 -4.75
CA PHE A 51 -8.64 -20.37 -4.50
C PHE A 51 -9.80 -20.55 -5.46
N HIS A 52 -9.55 -20.73 -6.76
CA HIS A 52 -10.61 -21.01 -7.73
C HIS A 52 -11.41 -22.25 -7.35
N ALA A 53 -10.76 -23.37 -7.06
CA ALA A 53 -11.46 -24.59 -6.66
C ALA A 53 -12.30 -24.40 -5.39
N LEU A 54 -11.76 -23.74 -4.37
CA LEU A 54 -12.45 -23.46 -3.12
C LEU A 54 -13.67 -22.54 -3.33
N LEU A 55 -13.50 -21.47 -4.11
CA LEU A 55 -14.54 -20.49 -4.36
C LEU A 55 -15.68 -21.07 -5.19
N GLU A 56 -15.39 -21.91 -6.17
CA GLU A 56 -16.38 -22.63 -6.96
C GLU A 56 -17.25 -23.53 -6.08
N VAL A 57 -16.65 -24.26 -5.15
CA VAL A 57 -17.39 -25.07 -4.18
C VAL A 57 -18.22 -24.21 -3.24
N LEU A 58 -17.65 -23.13 -2.69
CA LEU A 58 -18.35 -22.26 -1.75
C LEU A 58 -19.51 -21.50 -2.40
N SER A 59 -19.37 -21.04 -3.64
CA SER A 59 -20.43 -20.32 -4.35
C SER A 59 -21.69 -21.15 -4.50
N ARG A 60 -21.52 -22.47 -4.70
CA ARG A 60 -22.62 -23.42 -4.89
C ARG A 60 -23.19 -23.97 -3.59
N THR A 61 -22.38 -24.00 -2.52
CA THR A 61 -22.80 -24.59 -1.22
C THR A 61 -23.33 -23.59 -0.23
N SER A 62 -22.77 -22.38 -0.19
CA SER A 62 -23.11 -21.37 0.85
C SER A 62 -23.82 -20.14 0.30
N GLY A 63 -23.88 -19.94 -1.00
CA GLY A 63 -24.53 -18.80 -1.65
C GLY A 63 -23.90 -17.43 -1.40
N ASN A 64 -23.13 -17.28 -0.32
CA ASN A 64 -22.38 -16.06 0.01
C ASN A 64 -20.94 -16.40 0.41
N ILE A 65 -20.00 -15.88 -0.36
CA ILE A 65 -18.58 -15.99 -0.06
C ILE A 65 -18.20 -14.87 0.89
N THR A 66 -17.66 -15.23 2.06
CA THR A 66 -17.19 -14.29 3.08
C THR A 66 -15.83 -14.74 3.61
N ILE A 67 -15.08 -13.83 4.25
CA ILE A 67 -13.82 -14.19 4.94
C ILE A 67 -14.05 -15.34 5.93
N GLN A 68 -15.20 -15.35 6.61
CA GLN A 68 -15.53 -16.39 7.57
C GLN A 68 -15.78 -17.75 6.89
N SER A 69 -16.58 -17.79 5.81
CA SER A 69 -16.85 -19.04 5.09
C SER A 69 -15.59 -19.63 4.46
N LEU A 70 -14.72 -18.78 3.91
CA LEU A 70 -13.41 -19.19 3.39
C LEU A 70 -12.51 -19.82 4.45
N ALA A 71 -12.35 -19.14 5.57
CA ALA A 71 -11.48 -19.64 6.65
C ALA A 71 -12.06 -20.83 7.43
N ALA A 72 -13.39 -20.97 7.44
CA ALA A 72 -14.05 -22.09 8.11
C ALA A 72 -14.07 -23.35 7.24
N PHE A 73 -13.86 -23.26 5.95
CA PHE A 73 -13.91 -24.41 5.05
C PHE A 73 -12.71 -25.35 5.29
N PRO A 74 -12.94 -26.65 5.52
CA PRO A 74 -11.87 -27.62 5.72
C PRO A 74 -11.21 -27.98 4.39
N LEU A 75 -10.11 -27.28 4.02
CA LEU A 75 -9.44 -27.48 2.74
C LEU A 75 -9.05 -28.94 2.44
N LEU A 76 -8.74 -29.72 3.48
CA LEU A 76 -8.46 -31.16 3.33
C LEU A 76 -9.68 -31.95 2.81
N SER A 77 -10.89 -31.44 3.00
CA SER A 77 -12.12 -32.05 2.52
C SER A 77 -12.57 -31.52 1.17
N LEU A 78 -11.82 -30.60 0.56
CA LEU A 78 -12.22 -29.92 -0.68
C LEU A 78 -12.44 -30.94 -1.81
N LYS A 79 -11.51 -31.89 -1.99
CA LYS A 79 -11.65 -32.95 -3.00
C LYS A 79 -12.90 -33.80 -2.78
N ALA A 80 -13.13 -34.27 -1.56
CA ALA A 80 -14.31 -35.06 -1.24
C ALA A 80 -15.60 -34.28 -1.53
N LYS A 81 -15.60 -32.98 -1.28
CA LYS A 81 -16.77 -32.12 -1.56
C LYS A 81 -17.01 -31.94 -3.07
N ILE A 82 -15.95 -31.78 -3.86
CA ILE A 82 -16.04 -31.73 -5.32
C ILE A 82 -16.65 -33.05 -5.88
N ASP A 83 -16.17 -34.18 -5.36
CA ASP A 83 -16.68 -35.51 -5.77
C ASP A 83 -18.15 -35.73 -5.38
N GLU A 84 -18.54 -35.30 -4.15
CA GLU A 84 -19.94 -35.32 -3.69
C GLU A 84 -20.86 -34.47 -4.58
N MET A 85 -20.41 -33.27 -4.99
CA MET A 85 -21.19 -32.37 -5.86
C MET A 85 -21.42 -32.97 -7.24
N GLN A 86 -20.44 -33.71 -7.80
CA GLN A 86 -20.62 -34.46 -9.05
C GLN A 86 -21.61 -35.61 -8.87
N GLN A 87 -21.44 -36.43 -7.82
CA GLN A 87 -22.30 -37.57 -7.55
C GLN A 87 -23.76 -37.17 -7.31
N SER A 88 -23.97 -36.01 -6.69
CA SER A 88 -25.31 -35.46 -6.43
C SER A 88 -25.92 -34.72 -7.64
N GLY A 89 -25.20 -34.57 -8.72
CA GLY A 89 -25.64 -33.84 -9.91
C GLY A 89 -25.70 -32.31 -9.73
N GLN A 90 -25.07 -31.79 -8.72
CA GLN A 90 -24.97 -30.32 -8.50
C GLN A 90 -24.04 -29.64 -9.51
N ILE A 91 -23.10 -30.38 -10.07
CA ILE A 91 -22.21 -29.93 -11.12
C ILE A 91 -22.20 -30.94 -12.27
N SER A 92 -22.07 -30.45 -13.48
CA SER A 92 -21.91 -31.27 -14.70
C SER A 92 -20.53 -31.96 -14.75
N ALA A 93 -20.37 -32.91 -15.66
CA ALA A 93 -19.08 -33.56 -15.87
C ALA A 93 -17.98 -32.57 -16.31
N ASP A 94 -18.33 -31.59 -17.13
CA ASP A 94 -17.39 -30.55 -17.61
C ASP A 94 -16.95 -29.62 -16.48
N GLU A 95 -17.91 -29.14 -15.68
CA GLU A 95 -17.61 -28.34 -14.48
C GLU A 95 -16.76 -29.09 -13.45
N TYR A 96 -17.07 -30.37 -13.25
CA TYR A 96 -16.26 -31.24 -12.41
C TYR A 96 -14.82 -31.33 -12.93
N ALA A 97 -14.63 -31.56 -14.21
CA ALA A 97 -13.30 -31.66 -14.82
C ALA A 97 -12.50 -30.36 -14.62
N GLU A 98 -13.16 -29.21 -14.78
CA GLU A 98 -12.56 -27.90 -14.58
C GLU A 98 -12.18 -27.63 -13.12
N ILE A 99 -13.12 -27.79 -12.18
CA ILE A 99 -12.88 -27.56 -10.75
C ILE A 99 -11.82 -28.55 -10.23
N ASN A 100 -11.89 -29.80 -10.67
CA ASN A 100 -10.90 -30.80 -10.28
C ASN A 100 -9.49 -30.47 -10.82
N ARG A 101 -9.39 -29.91 -12.04
CA ARG A 101 -8.12 -29.42 -12.57
C ARG A 101 -7.52 -28.32 -11.70
N TYR A 102 -8.32 -27.33 -11.26
CA TYR A 102 -7.88 -26.29 -10.34
C TYR A 102 -7.41 -26.89 -9.01
N TYR A 103 -8.18 -27.82 -8.45
CA TYR A 103 -7.80 -28.50 -7.22
C TYR A 103 -6.48 -29.27 -7.36
N MET A 104 -6.32 -30.05 -8.41
CA MET A 104 -5.10 -30.84 -8.64
C MET A 104 -3.87 -29.97 -8.83
N SER A 105 -4.02 -28.82 -9.49
CA SER A 105 -2.94 -27.85 -9.68
C SER A 105 -2.56 -27.15 -8.38
N GLY A 106 -3.50 -26.96 -7.45
CA GLY A 106 -3.30 -26.13 -6.25
C GLY A 106 -3.22 -26.91 -4.93
N SER A 107 -3.49 -28.21 -4.91
CA SER A 107 -3.61 -29.00 -3.69
C SER A 107 -2.37 -29.00 -2.78
N ALA A 108 -1.18 -28.86 -3.36
CA ALA A 108 0.09 -28.75 -2.63
C ALA A 108 0.17 -27.49 -1.75
N GLU A 109 -0.58 -26.43 -2.09
CA GLU A 109 -0.58 -25.16 -1.35
C GLU A 109 -1.65 -25.08 -0.25
N SER A 110 -2.32 -26.19 0.06
CA SER A 110 -3.41 -26.20 1.04
C SER A 110 -3.04 -25.65 2.40
N ASP A 111 -1.81 -25.89 2.88
CA ASP A 111 -1.35 -25.37 4.16
C ASP A 111 -1.06 -23.86 4.09
N SER A 112 -0.40 -23.38 3.04
CA SER A 112 -0.11 -21.96 2.82
C SER A 112 -1.41 -21.16 2.73
N VAL A 113 -2.36 -21.60 1.93
CA VAL A 113 -3.69 -20.99 1.77
C VAL A 113 -4.46 -21.00 3.09
N ARG A 114 -4.45 -22.13 3.83
CA ARG A 114 -5.11 -22.22 5.13
C ARG A 114 -4.53 -21.25 6.16
N ILE A 115 -3.21 -21.12 6.22
CA ILE A 115 -2.52 -20.19 7.13
C ILE A 115 -2.91 -18.75 6.77
N PHE A 116 -2.88 -18.41 5.48
CA PHE A 116 -3.28 -17.09 4.99
C PHE A 116 -4.74 -16.76 5.35
N LEU A 117 -5.70 -17.61 5.03
CA LEU A 117 -7.11 -17.39 5.32
C LEU A 117 -7.39 -17.25 6.82
N ASN A 118 -6.73 -18.05 7.67
CA ASN A 118 -6.84 -17.93 9.10
C ASN A 118 -6.24 -16.64 9.66
N LYS A 119 -5.12 -16.17 9.08
CA LYS A 119 -4.52 -14.88 9.44
C LYS A 119 -5.43 -13.72 9.04
N LEU A 120 -5.96 -13.74 7.82
CA LEU A 120 -6.93 -12.76 7.32
C LEU A 120 -8.18 -12.70 8.21
N LYS A 121 -8.78 -13.84 8.52
CA LYS A 121 -9.94 -13.93 9.43
C LYS A 121 -9.62 -13.31 10.79
N ARG A 122 -8.48 -13.66 11.39
CA ARG A 122 -8.07 -13.13 12.70
C ARG A 122 -7.90 -11.63 12.69
N GLN A 123 -7.30 -11.08 11.63
CA GLN A 123 -7.15 -9.63 11.47
C GLN A 123 -8.51 -8.95 11.32
N ALA A 124 -9.39 -9.48 10.48
CA ALA A 124 -10.74 -8.95 10.29
C ALA A 124 -11.59 -9.03 11.58
N GLU A 125 -11.54 -10.14 12.32
CA GLU A 125 -12.23 -10.29 13.61
C GLU A 125 -11.65 -9.35 14.68
N GLY A 126 -10.35 -9.07 14.64
CA GLY A 126 -9.70 -8.09 15.52
C GLY A 126 -10.22 -6.67 15.33
N VAL A 127 -10.58 -6.32 14.10
CA VAL A 127 -11.12 -4.99 13.74
C VAL A 127 -12.63 -4.95 13.91
N TYR A 128 -13.35 -5.90 13.33
CA TYR A 128 -14.82 -5.86 13.20
C TYR A 128 -15.56 -6.72 14.24
N GLY A 129 -14.84 -7.48 15.06
CA GLY A 129 -15.43 -8.46 15.96
C GLY A 129 -15.86 -9.71 15.22
N LYS A 130 -16.87 -10.42 15.77
CA LYS A 130 -17.44 -11.57 15.06
C LYS A 130 -18.05 -11.09 13.75
N LEU A 131 -17.60 -11.63 12.61
CA LEU A 131 -18.04 -11.24 11.26
C LEU A 131 -19.49 -11.65 10.96
N THR A 132 -20.37 -11.43 11.93
CA THR A 132 -21.82 -11.69 11.89
C THR A 132 -22.64 -10.41 11.81
N SER A 133 -21.98 -9.26 11.92
CA SER A 133 -22.62 -7.95 11.79
C SER A 133 -23.03 -7.67 10.34
N ARG A 134 -23.73 -6.56 10.12
CA ARG A 134 -24.26 -6.19 8.81
C ARG A 134 -23.11 -5.94 7.82
N PRO A 135 -23.06 -6.66 6.67
CA PRO A 135 -22.02 -6.43 5.67
C PRO A 135 -22.22 -5.09 4.96
N CYS A 136 -21.15 -4.33 4.77
CA CYS A 136 -21.18 -3.09 4.02
C CYS A 136 -20.95 -3.35 2.53
N ASN A 137 -21.83 -2.83 1.69
CA ASN A 137 -21.66 -2.87 0.23
C ASN A 137 -21.03 -1.56 -0.27
N ILE A 138 -19.72 -1.57 -0.41
CA ILE A 138 -18.96 -0.38 -0.83
C ILE A 138 -19.34 0.08 -2.24
N LYS A 139 -19.69 -0.84 -3.17
CA LYS A 139 -20.11 -0.47 -4.52
C LYS A 139 -21.34 0.46 -4.51
N ARG A 140 -22.29 0.19 -3.61
CA ARG A 140 -23.48 1.04 -3.44
C ARG A 140 -23.10 2.40 -2.87
N LEU A 141 -22.20 2.43 -1.88
CA LEU A 141 -21.77 3.66 -1.21
C LEU A 141 -20.99 4.58 -2.16
N LEU A 142 -20.12 4.02 -3.00
CA LEU A 142 -19.36 4.80 -3.99
C LEU A 142 -20.26 5.54 -4.99
N ASN A 143 -21.46 5.00 -5.29
CA ASN A 143 -22.40 5.68 -6.17
C ASN A 143 -23.08 6.90 -5.51
N GLN A 144 -22.95 7.08 -4.22
CA GLN A 144 -23.66 8.11 -3.45
C GLN A 144 -22.86 9.41 -3.23
N LYS A 145 -21.70 9.58 -3.88
CA LYS A 145 -20.84 10.78 -3.77
C LYS A 145 -20.64 11.22 -2.32
N GLY A 146 -20.10 10.36 -1.49
CA GLY A 146 -19.84 10.60 -0.07
C GLY A 146 -18.39 10.37 0.33
N VAL A 147 -18.16 10.43 1.62
CA VAL A 147 -16.91 10.00 2.24
C VAL A 147 -17.16 8.67 2.95
N ILE A 148 -16.39 7.66 2.61
CA ILE A 148 -16.44 6.35 3.25
C ILE A 148 -15.15 6.19 4.04
N ALA A 149 -15.26 6.01 5.34
CA ALA A 149 -14.13 5.71 6.21
C ALA A 149 -14.15 4.21 6.54
N ILE A 150 -13.06 3.52 6.24
CA ILE A 150 -12.88 2.09 6.49
C ILE A 150 -11.82 1.94 7.57
N ASP A 151 -12.21 1.43 8.72
CA ASP A 151 -11.25 1.06 9.78
C ASP A 151 -10.62 -0.29 9.43
N VAL A 152 -9.30 -0.31 9.29
CA VAL A 152 -8.51 -1.53 9.08
C VAL A 152 -7.69 -1.92 10.31
N GLY A 153 -7.87 -1.19 11.41
CA GLY A 153 -7.23 -1.44 12.70
C GLY A 153 -5.82 -0.90 12.80
N THR A 154 -4.93 -1.71 13.37
CA THR A 154 -3.55 -1.31 13.66
C THR A 154 -2.58 -1.68 12.53
N THR A 155 -1.37 -1.16 12.61
CA THR A 155 -0.26 -1.42 11.68
C THR A 155 0.13 -2.92 11.55
N SER A 156 -0.34 -3.78 12.46
CA SER A 156 -0.12 -5.23 12.38
C SER A 156 -1.12 -5.97 11.48
N ASN A 157 -2.13 -5.28 10.96
CA ASN A 157 -3.16 -5.87 10.10
C ASN A 157 -2.80 -5.72 8.61
N ASP A 158 -1.58 -6.09 8.25
CA ASP A 158 -0.99 -5.97 6.92
C ASP A 158 -1.83 -6.65 5.81
N ILE A 159 -2.31 -7.88 6.05
CA ILE A 159 -3.11 -8.64 5.07
C ILE A 159 -4.49 -8.00 4.87
N LEU A 160 -5.17 -7.61 5.95
CA LEU A 160 -6.48 -6.97 5.83
C LEU A 160 -6.37 -5.63 5.09
N LEU A 161 -5.36 -4.83 5.41
CA LEU A 161 -5.10 -3.57 4.70
C LEU A 161 -4.82 -3.82 3.21
N SER A 162 -3.96 -4.79 2.89
CA SER A 162 -3.65 -5.15 1.51
C SER A 162 -4.90 -5.58 0.75
N LEU A 163 -5.76 -6.39 1.36
CA LEU A 163 -7.03 -6.81 0.76
C LEU A 163 -7.95 -5.61 0.47
N VAL A 164 -8.06 -4.67 1.42
CA VAL A 164 -8.87 -3.46 1.23
C VAL A 164 -8.30 -2.59 0.11
N ILE A 165 -6.99 -2.37 0.09
CA ILE A 165 -6.32 -1.61 -0.97
C ILE A 165 -6.53 -2.26 -2.34
N ASN A 166 -6.26 -3.57 -2.46
CA ASN A 166 -6.44 -4.31 -3.71
C ASN A 166 -7.88 -4.21 -4.21
N HIS A 167 -8.87 -4.33 -3.32
CA HIS A 167 -10.26 -4.15 -3.70
C HIS A 167 -10.58 -2.73 -4.18
N LEU A 168 -10.04 -1.70 -3.54
CA LEU A 168 -10.25 -0.31 -3.96
C LEU A 168 -9.59 -0.06 -5.33
N LEU A 169 -8.38 -0.55 -5.55
CA LEU A 169 -7.69 -0.48 -6.85
C LEU A 169 -8.46 -1.23 -7.94
N PHE A 170 -8.97 -2.42 -7.62
CA PHE A 170 -9.82 -3.18 -8.51
C PHE A 170 -11.08 -2.39 -8.90
N LEU A 171 -11.75 -1.74 -7.96
CA LEU A 171 -12.92 -0.90 -8.27
C LEU A 171 -12.57 0.30 -9.15
N GLN A 172 -11.39 0.90 -8.99
CA GLN A 172 -10.90 1.97 -9.88
C GLN A 172 -10.62 1.45 -11.29
N SER A 173 -10.02 0.24 -11.42
CA SER A 173 -9.78 -0.40 -12.72
C SER A 173 -11.09 -0.71 -13.46
N GLN A 174 -12.18 -0.91 -12.73
CA GLN A 174 -13.54 -1.05 -13.28
C GLN A 174 -14.21 0.30 -13.64
N GLY A 175 -13.44 1.37 -13.73
CA GLY A 175 -13.92 2.70 -14.12
C GLY A 175 -14.63 3.47 -13.00
N ARG A 176 -14.47 3.10 -11.74
CA ARG A 176 -15.01 3.86 -10.61
C ARG A 176 -14.08 5.02 -10.26
N GLU A 177 -14.60 6.23 -10.26
CA GLU A 177 -13.83 7.43 -9.91
C GLU A 177 -14.00 7.80 -8.44
N PHE A 178 -12.94 7.67 -7.66
CA PHE A 178 -12.84 8.15 -6.28
C PHE A 178 -11.36 8.35 -5.91
N ALA A 179 -11.11 9.12 -4.87
CA ALA A 179 -9.79 9.26 -4.29
C ALA A 179 -9.66 8.38 -3.05
N ILE A 180 -8.48 7.81 -2.84
CA ILE A 180 -8.14 7.01 -1.67
C ILE A 180 -7.28 7.87 -0.75
N LEU A 181 -7.69 8.02 0.50
CA LEU A 181 -6.90 8.64 1.56
C LEU A 181 -6.58 7.57 2.61
N ILE A 182 -5.30 7.30 2.84
CA ILE A 182 -4.86 6.31 3.81
C ILE A 182 -4.12 7.04 4.92
N ASP A 183 -4.63 6.94 6.13
CA ASP A 183 -3.99 7.47 7.33
C ASP A 183 -3.22 6.37 8.06
N ASN A 184 -2.06 6.72 8.60
CA ASN A 184 -1.19 5.86 9.40
C ASN A 184 -0.85 4.51 8.73
N ILE A 185 -0.35 4.58 7.51
CA ILE A 185 0.02 3.40 6.72
C ILE A 185 1.07 2.56 7.46
N PRO A 186 0.86 1.25 7.62
CA PRO A 186 1.92 0.35 8.02
C PRO A 186 2.89 0.16 6.86
N LEU A 187 4.15 0.52 7.09
CA LEU A 187 5.20 0.33 6.11
C LEU A 187 5.75 -1.08 6.25
N SER A 188 5.13 -2.03 5.59
CA SER A 188 5.64 -3.40 5.46
C SER A 188 6.01 -3.67 3.99
N LYS A 189 6.91 -4.64 3.79
CA LYS A 189 7.28 -5.11 2.44
C LYS A 189 6.08 -5.65 1.64
N ASP A 190 5.01 -6.01 2.33
CA ASP A 190 3.79 -6.57 1.76
C ASP A 190 2.70 -5.50 1.57
N SER A 191 2.95 -4.24 1.99
CA SER A 191 2.03 -3.15 1.71
C SER A 191 2.12 -2.80 0.22
N LYS A 192 1.01 -2.86 -0.49
CA LYS A 192 0.89 -2.52 -1.92
C LYS A 192 1.01 -1.00 -2.18
N LEU A 193 1.94 -0.33 -1.49
CA LEU A 193 2.12 1.13 -1.57
C LEU A 193 2.55 1.59 -2.96
N SER A 194 3.39 0.81 -3.62
CA SER A 194 3.81 1.10 -4.99
C SER A 194 2.63 1.11 -5.97
N GLU A 195 1.61 0.30 -5.73
CA GLU A 195 0.42 0.27 -6.57
C GLU A 195 -0.51 1.48 -6.36
N LEU A 196 -0.54 2.04 -5.14
CA LEU A 196 -1.30 3.26 -4.84
C LEU A 196 -0.80 4.46 -5.65
N THR A 197 0.46 4.46 -6.06
CA THR A 197 1.03 5.53 -6.89
C THR A 197 0.43 5.59 -8.29
N ARG A 198 -0.23 4.51 -8.74
CA ARG A 198 -0.91 4.43 -10.04
C ARG A 198 -2.33 5.00 -10.01
N CYS A 199 -2.82 5.42 -8.86
CA CYS A 199 -4.18 5.93 -8.68
C CYS A 199 -4.18 7.31 -8.00
N LYS A 200 -5.36 7.93 -7.90
CA LYS A 200 -5.56 9.17 -7.13
C LYS A 200 -5.56 8.82 -5.64
N ALA A 201 -4.38 8.68 -5.05
CA ALA A 201 -4.23 8.35 -3.65
C ALA A 201 -3.36 9.37 -2.91
N CYS A 202 -3.62 9.52 -1.61
CA CYS A 202 -2.78 10.22 -0.66
C CYS A 202 -2.51 9.26 0.51
N ALA A 203 -1.24 9.06 0.84
CA ALA A 203 -0.83 8.23 1.95
C ALA A 203 -0.14 9.10 2.99
N VAL A 204 -0.55 8.94 4.25
CA VAL A 204 0.06 9.59 5.41
C VAL A 204 0.72 8.53 6.27
N SER A 205 1.97 8.71 6.62
CA SER A 205 2.69 7.84 7.55
C SER A 205 3.24 8.66 8.70
N ASN A 206 3.00 8.20 9.93
CA ASN A 206 3.55 8.79 11.15
C ASN A 206 4.91 8.20 11.52
N ASN A 207 5.34 7.15 10.83
CA ASN A 207 6.61 6.48 11.07
C ASN A 207 7.69 7.03 10.16
N ASP A 208 8.93 6.84 10.58
CA ASP A 208 10.10 7.04 9.73
C ASP A 208 10.02 6.08 8.54
N PHE A 209 9.63 6.62 7.41
CA PHE A 209 9.31 5.86 6.20
C PHE A 209 10.48 4.96 5.77
N ILE A 210 11.70 5.47 5.86
CA ILE A 210 12.89 4.76 5.37
C ILE A 210 13.36 3.70 6.35
N SER A 211 13.36 3.97 7.65
CA SER A 211 13.72 2.98 8.66
C SER A 211 12.86 1.73 8.57
N SER A 212 11.58 1.90 8.27
CA SER A 212 10.63 0.79 8.12
C SER A 212 10.85 -0.03 6.85
N LEU A 213 11.39 0.58 5.80
CA LEU A 213 11.73 -0.09 4.55
C LEU A 213 13.05 -0.87 4.63
N TYR A 214 13.94 -0.47 5.54
CA TYR A 214 15.29 -1.05 5.68
C TYR A 214 15.35 -2.41 6.40
N GLY A 215 14.31 -3.21 6.38
CA GLY A 215 14.39 -4.60 6.82
C GLY A 215 15.41 -5.47 6.05
N GLY A 216 16.19 -4.85 5.14
CA GLY A 216 17.28 -5.40 4.34
C GLY A 216 17.73 -4.32 3.36
N GLU A 217 18.99 -3.88 3.46
CA GLU A 217 19.51 -2.65 2.83
C GLU A 217 19.14 -2.48 1.35
N LYS A 218 19.39 -3.47 0.53
CA LYS A 218 19.20 -3.37 -0.92
C LYS A 218 17.72 -3.29 -1.33
N ARG A 219 16.88 -4.11 -0.73
CA ARG A 219 15.44 -4.16 -1.08
C ARG A 219 14.69 -2.95 -0.55
N GLY A 220 15.11 -2.39 0.58
CA GLY A 220 14.54 -1.14 1.12
C GLY A 220 14.80 0.04 0.20
N GLU A 221 15.98 0.12 -0.42
CA GLU A 221 16.32 1.16 -1.41
C GLU A 221 15.52 1.01 -2.71
N GLU A 222 15.37 -0.22 -3.19
CA GLU A 222 14.55 -0.51 -4.37
C GLU A 222 13.10 -0.11 -4.15
N LEU A 223 12.50 -0.51 -3.03
CA LEU A 223 11.13 -0.13 -2.65
C LEU A 223 10.95 1.38 -2.48
N PHE A 224 11.91 2.04 -1.83
CA PHE A 224 11.87 3.50 -1.69
C PHE A 224 11.87 4.19 -3.04
N SER A 225 12.75 3.75 -3.95
CA SER A 225 12.85 4.30 -5.30
C SER A 225 11.58 4.03 -6.12
N GLU A 226 11.00 2.84 -6.00
CA GLU A 226 9.78 2.46 -6.68
C GLU A 226 8.59 3.31 -6.20
N ILE A 227 8.44 3.49 -4.90
CA ILE A 227 7.35 4.30 -4.33
C ILE A 227 7.55 5.78 -4.66
N THR A 228 8.73 6.33 -4.39
CA THR A 228 8.98 7.77 -4.53
C THR A 228 9.06 8.20 -5.99
N GLY A 229 9.52 7.33 -6.89
CA GLY A 229 9.59 7.62 -8.33
C GLY A 229 8.25 7.90 -8.98
N ASN A 230 7.15 7.46 -8.39
CA ASN A 230 5.80 7.66 -8.90
C ASN A 230 4.99 8.73 -8.12
N ILE A 231 5.57 9.34 -7.08
CA ILE A 231 4.88 10.35 -6.28
C ILE A 231 5.05 11.74 -6.92
N SER A 232 3.96 12.37 -7.28
CA SER A 232 3.95 13.72 -7.87
C SER A 232 4.13 14.85 -6.85
N THR A 233 3.76 14.61 -5.60
CA THR A 233 3.83 15.60 -4.53
C THR A 233 4.25 14.93 -3.23
N VAL A 234 5.33 15.42 -2.64
CA VAL A 234 5.86 14.96 -1.36
C VAL A 234 5.72 16.09 -0.34
N VAL A 235 5.17 15.78 0.81
CA VAL A 235 5.06 16.70 1.96
C VAL A 235 5.83 16.10 3.12
N LEU A 236 6.97 16.66 3.45
CA LEU A 236 7.84 16.20 4.52
C LEU A 236 7.73 17.10 5.73
N PHE A 237 7.39 16.52 6.85
CA PHE A 237 7.58 17.11 8.16
C PHE A 237 8.95 16.74 8.72
N ARG A 238 9.24 17.16 9.94
CA ARG A 238 10.50 16.83 10.61
C ARG A 238 10.69 15.33 10.77
N HIS A 239 11.84 14.83 10.30
CA HIS A 239 12.30 13.47 10.53
C HIS A 239 13.42 13.44 11.58
N ALA A 240 13.34 12.48 12.51
CA ALA A 240 14.35 12.30 13.54
C ALA A 240 15.56 11.48 13.04
N SER A 241 15.33 10.55 12.10
CA SER A 241 16.39 9.67 11.58
C SER A 241 17.28 10.41 10.56
N GLY A 242 18.58 10.42 10.81
CA GLY A 242 19.55 11.00 9.88
C GLY A 242 19.58 10.28 8.53
N THR A 243 19.42 8.97 8.52
CA THR A 243 19.37 8.16 7.28
C THR A 243 18.17 8.52 6.43
N SER A 244 16.99 8.65 7.03
CA SER A 244 15.79 9.09 6.31
C SER A 244 15.95 10.50 5.75
N CYS A 245 16.48 11.42 6.54
CA CYS A 245 16.74 12.78 6.07
C CYS A 245 17.70 12.79 4.87
N GLN A 246 18.73 11.95 4.90
CA GLN A 246 19.67 11.82 3.78
C GLN A 246 18.98 11.32 2.51
N LYS A 247 18.20 10.23 2.60
CA LYS A 247 17.49 9.65 1.46
C LYS A 247 16.45 10.59 0.87
N TRP A 248 15.71 11.29 1.72
CA TRP A 248 14.78 12.32 1.25
C TRP A 248 15.50 13.50 0.60
N SER A 249 16.65 13.93 1.15
CA SER A 249 17.49 14.97 0.54
C SER A 249 17.97 14.56 -0.87
N GLU A 250 18.41 13.32 -1.04
CA GLU A 250 18.80 12.75 -2.33
C GLU A 250 17.61 12.69 -3.31
N HIS A 251 16.45 12.26 -2.85
CA HIS A 251 15.23 12.19 -3.66
C HIS A 251 14.75 13.57 -4.15
N LEU A 252 14.85 14.60 -3.32
CA LEU A 252 14.50 15.97 -3.68
C LEU A 252 15.46 16.56 -4.73
N GLY A 253 16.58 15.91 -4.96
CA GLY A 253 17.53 16.23 -6.02
C GLY A 253 18.52 17.34 -5.65
N THR A 254 19.35 17.64 -6.62
CA THR A 254 20.42 18.64 -6.53
C THR A 254 20.16 19.84 -7.43
N TYR A 255 20.90 20.88 -7.23
CA TYR A 255 21.02 22.02 -8.14
C TYR A 255 22.50 22.38 -8.30
N ASN A 256 22.85 22.85 -9.48
CA ASN A 256 24.21 23.28 -9.76
C ASN A 256 24.44 24.68 -9.18
N LYS A 257 25.44 24.82 -8.31
CA LYS A 257 25.80 26.07 -7.67
C LYS A 257 27.21 26.46 -8.06
N ILE A 258 27.33 27.70 -8.52
CA ILE A 258 28.62 28.28 -8.86
C ILE A 258 29.28 28.85 -7.60
N HIS A 259 30.41 28.25 -7.22
CA HIS A 259 31.24 28.71 -6.13
C HIS A 259 32.39 29.56 -6.69
N ILE A 260 32.41 30.83 -6.32
CA ILE A 260 33.51 31.75 -6.70
C ILE A 260 34.43 31.85 -5.48
N ARG A 261 35.64 31.36 -5.62
CA ARG A 261 36.67 31.48 -4.59
C ARG A 261 37.69 32.51 -5.00
N TYR A 262 37.88 33.49 -4.15
CA TYR A 262 38.97 34.46 -4.29
C TYR A 262 40.14 34.00 -3.42
N SER A 263 41.30 33.74 -4.02
CA SER A 263 42.51 33.49 -3.30
C SER A 263 43.43 34.74 -3.40
N LEU A 264 43.80 35.28 -2.27
CA LEU A 264 44.83 36.32 -2.15
C LEU A 264 46.05 35.66 -1.52
N SER A 265 47.11 35.50 -2.24
CA SER A 265 48.38 35.09 -1.70
C SER A 265 49.39 36.26 -1.74
N GLN A 266 49.82 36.67 -0.59
CA GLN A 266 50.94 37.64 -0.45
C GLN A 266 52.19 36.88 -0.05
N SER A 267 53.20 36.81 -0.92
CA SER A 267 54.51 36.30 -0.56
C SER A 267 55.44 37.51 -0.35
N LYS A 268 55.92 37.69 0.88
CA LYS A 268 57.01 38.65 1.20
C LYS A 268 58.33 37.90 1.04
N ALA A 269 58.93 37.93 -0.11
CA ALA A 269 60.35 37.65 -0.27
C ALA A 269 61.09 38.98 -0.12
N PHE A 270 62.31 38.96 0.43
CA PHE A 270 63.14 40.07 0.97
C PHE A 270 63.40 41.22 0.02
N MET A 271 62.96 41.19 -1.26
CA MET A 271 63.07 42.30 -2.24
C MET A 271 61.93 42.40 -3.27
N ASN A 272 60.92 41.55 -3.29
CA ASN A 272 59.80 41.70 -4.20
C ASN A 272 58.50 41.21 -3.51
N SER A 273 57.52 42.10 -3.44
CA SER A 273 56.17 41.72 -3.05
C SER A 273 55.43 41.30 -4.31
N ASN A 274 55.15 40.03 -4.48
CA ASN A 274 54.24 39.54 -5.53
C ASN A 274 52.85 39.32 -4.92
N ASP A 275 51.89 40.17 -5.27
CA ASP A 275 50.48 39.97 -4.98
C ASP A 275 49.89 39.13 -6.12
N SER A 276 49.59 37.86 -5.89
CA SER A 276 48.85 37.10 -6.87
C SER A 276 47.37 36.99 -6.41
N ARG A 277 46.49 37.43 -7.31
CA ARG A 277 45.04 37.30 -7.14
C ARG A 277 44.58 36.18 -8.03
N GLY A 278 44.03 35.12 -7.43
CA GLY A 278 43.43 34.02 -8.16
C GLY A 278 41.91 34.08 -8.00
N LEU A 279 41.22 33.91 -9.10
CA LEU A 279 39.79 33.67 -9.13
C LEU A 279 39.57 32.22 -9.60
N SER A 280 39.02 31.38 -8.76
CA SER A 280 38.60 30.07 -9.22
C SER A 280 37.06 29.99 -9.20
N VAL A 281 36.51 29.56 -10.32
CA VAL A 281 35.08 29.31 -10.47
C VAL A 281 34.91 27.79 -10.48
N GLU A 282 34.19 27.27 -9.51
CA GLU A 282 33.93 25.83 -9.36
C GLU A 282 32.41 25.63 -9.39
N GLU A 283 31.92 24.79 -10.30
CA GLU A 283 30.53 24.34 -10.30
C GLU A 283 30.44 23.12 -9.38
N LYS A 284 29.50 23.18 -8.44
CA LYS A 284 29.27 22.07 -7.50
C LYS A 284 27.78 21.82 -7.35
N ASP A 285 27.42 20.54 -7.45
CA ASP A 285 26.07 20.11 -7.13
C ASP A 285 25.83 20.18 -5.62
N GLU A 286 24.86 20.98 -5.25
CA GLU A 286 24.36 21.04 -3.86
C GLU A 286 22.94 20.46 -3.80
N PRO A 287 22.59 19.75 -2.68
CA PRO A 287 21.22 19.26 -2.51
C PRO A 287 20.23 20.43 -2.43
N ARG A 288 19.09 20.31 -3.10
CA ARG A 288 18.01 21.32 -3.05
C ARG A 288 17.53 21.56 -1.63
N VAL A 289 17.44 20.49 -0.84
CA VAL A 289 17.14 20.55 0.57
C VAL A 289 18.15 19.68 1.32
N ARG A 290 18.89 20.24 2.22
CA ARG A 290 19.89 19.50 3.00
C ARG A 290 19.21 18.58 4.01
N ALA A 291 19.78 17.41 4.26
CA ALA A 291 19.31 16.47 5.28
C ALA A 291 19.14 17.14 6.67
N GLU A 292 20.09 18.00 7.05
CA GLU A 292 20.03 18.76 8.29
C GLU A 292 18.81 19.71 8.36
N THR A 293 18.39 20.27 7.21
CA THR A 293 17.22 21.15 7.13
C THR A 293 15.96 20.35 7.43
N ILE A 294 15.82 19.14 6.85
CA ILE A 294 14.68 18.25 7.10
C ILE A 294 14.63 17.84 8.57
N ASN A 295 15.78 17.50 9.16
CA ASN A 295 15.87 17.10 10.56
C ASN A 295 15.51 18.24 11.54
N LYS A 296 15.78 19.48 11.16
CA LYS A 296 15.57 20.68 12.00
C LYS A 296 14.28 21.45 11.66
N LEU A 297 13.38 20.91 10.82
CA LEU A 297 12.12 21.58 10.51
C LEU A 297 11.36 21.90 11.80
N PRO A 298 10.89 23.15 11.97
CA PRO A 298 10.03 23.52 13.09
C PRO A 298 8.70 22.77 13.06
N ASN A 299 8.05 22.64 14.21
CA ASN A 299 6.70 22.08 14.26
C ASN A 299 5.74 22.94 13.44
N GLY A 300 4.88 22.30 12.65
CA GLY A 300 3.94 22.98 11.77
C GLY A 300 4.53 23.45 10.44
N ILE A 301 5.84 23.34 10.23
CA ILE A 301 6.46 23.64 8.94
C ILE A 301 6.68 22.35 8.17
N ALA A 302 6.30 22.34 6.90
CA ALA A 302 6.55 21.26 5.97
C ALA A 302 7.42 21.70 4.79
N CYS A 303 8.25 20.80 4.31
CA CYS A 303 8.90 20.89 3.01
C CYS A 303 7.99 20.25 1.98
N ILE A 304 7.51 21.01 1.01
CA ILE A 304 6.61 20.54 -0.04
C ILE A 304 7.39 20.51 -1.35
N HIS A 305 7.52 19.33 -1.92
CA HIS A 305 8.17 19.14 -3.22
C HIS A 305 7.15 18.70 -4.25
N THR A 306 7.17 19.35 -5.41
CA THR A 306 6.32 19.07 -6.56
C THR A 306 7.17 19.11 -7.82
N ILE A 307 6.57 18.74 -8.95
CA ILE A 307 7.20 18.89 -10.28
C ILE A 307 7.66 20.32 -10.56
N ASN A 308 7.02 21.32 -9.93
CA ASN A 308 7.35 22.74 -10.13
C ASN A 308 8.45 23.25 -9.18
N GLY A 309 8.91 22.45 -8.26
CA GLY A 309 9.98 22.81 -7.32
C GLY A 309 9.68 22.47 -5.88
N THR A 310 10.52 23.01 -5.00
CA THR A 310 10.47 22.77 -3.56
C THR A 310 10.21 24.08 -2.82
N LEU A 311 9.29 24.08 -1.88
CA LEU A 311 8.97 25.21 -1.01
C LEU A 311 8.81 24.76 0.43
N PHE A 312 8.93 25.70 1.35
CA PHE A 312 8.61 25.51 2.76
C PHE A 312 7.34 26.29 3.10
N ALA A 313 6.40 25.63 3.76
CA ALA A 313 5.13 26.23 4.11
C ALA A 313 4.74 25.89 5.54
N GLU A 314 4.05 26.82 6.18
CA GLU A 314 3.35 26.55 7.42
C GLU A 314 2.06 25.78 7.11
N VAL A 315 1.88 24.66 7.80
CA VAL A 315 0.67 23.86 7.69
C VAL A 315 -0.20 24.16 8.88
N ALA A 316 -1.21 25.00 8.66
CA ALA A 316 -2.20 25.28 9.69
C ALA A 316 -3.04 24.02 9.92
N VAL A 317 -3.02 23.51 11.15
CA VAL A 317 -3.99 22.50 11.60
C VAL A 317 -5.25 23.28 11.98
N PRO A 318 -6.40 22.97 11.37
CA PRO A 318 -7.65 23.65 11.67
C PRO A 318 -8.17 23.36 13.06
#